data_4f9764b9097458b1e52a572ed10346d6
#
_entry.id   4f9764b9097458b1e52a572ed10346d6
#
_cell.length_a   1.000
_cell.length_b   1.000
_cell.length_c   1.000
_cell.angle_alpha   90.00
_cell.angle_beta   90.00
_cell.angle_gamma   90.00
#
_symmetry.space_group_name_H-M   'P 1'
#
loop_
_entity.id
_entity.type
_entity.pdbx_description
1 polymer ?
#
loop_
_entity_poly.entity_id
_entity_poly.type
_entity_poly.pdbx_seq_one_letter_code
_entity_poly.pdbx_strand_id
1 'polypeptide(L)'
;MSNFRSQSLFTIMQKRLIVFSSFLLLFLIGFFVFREQDSVGQESIPVTVDFNYHVRPILSDRCFKCHGPDANKREAGLRLDTEEGAFAALKDDPKQHVIVAGDPLASALYQRITSTDTAEVMPPPSSKLSLSQNEIAIIKKWIEQGGEYKRHWSFIPPTRPTVPKVDKSLRAKNPIDNFVFAKMKEVGLTPNSPADKESLLKRVCMDITGLPPSIEMQERFLNDNSSNAYEKIVDELLNSRHYGEKMAISWMDVARYADSHGYQDDGYRTMWPWRDWVIHAFNKNYSFS
;
A
#
# COMPACT_ATOMS: atom_id res chain seq x y z
N MET A 1 7.91 -25.52 -71.17
CA MET A 1 8.41 -24.48 -70.29
C MET A 1 7.35 -23.83 -69.39
N SER A 2 6.10 -24.24 -69.40
CA SER A 2 4.99 -23.61 -68.63
C SER A 2 4.77 -24.18 -67.23
N ASN A 3 5.17 -25.41 -66.90
CA ASN A 3 4.92 -26.03 -65.59
C ASN A 3 5.85 -25.61 -64.45
N PHE A 4 7.02 -25.03 -64.71
CA PHE A 4 7.98 -24.63 -63.69
C PHE A 4 7.60 -23.28 -63.01
N ARG A 5 6.91 -22.40 -63.76
CA ARG A 5 6.44 -21.09 -63.21
C ARG A 5 5.24 -21.22 -62.28
N SER A 6 4.37 -22.19 -62.54
CA SER A 6 3.17 -22.42 -61.72
C SER A 6 3.49 -22.99 -60.33
N GLN A 7 4.47 -23.91 -60.23
CA GLN A 7 4.89 -24.51 -58.96
C GLN A 7 5.60 -23.49 -58.04
N SER A 8 6.39 -22.56 -58.61
CA SER A 8 7.07 -21.54 -57.78
C SER A 8 6.09 -20.52 -57.19
N LEU A 9 5.06 -20.12 -57.94
CA LEU A 9 4.01 -19.19 -57.48
C LEU A 9 3.15 -19.80 -56.36
N PHE A 10 2.81 -21.10 -56.48
CA PHE A 10 2.04 -21.80 -55.46
C PHE A 10 2.81 -21.94 -54.14
N THR A 11 4.10 -22.22 -54.20
CA THR A 11 4.97 -22.31 -53.00
C THR A 11 5.18 -20.97 -52.32
N ILE A 12 5.26 -19.89 -53.10
CA ILE A 12 5.35 -18.51 -52.56
C ILE A 12 4.03 -18.10 -51.87
N MET A 13 2.89 -18.42 -52.48
CA MET A 13 1.57 -18.16 -51.87
C MET A 13 1.37 -18.95 -50.56
N GLN A 14 1.73 -20.22 -50.52
CA GLN A 14 1.67 -21.02 -49.29
C GLN A 14 2.54 -20.45 -48.18
N LYS A 15 3.79 -20.05 -48.47
CA LYS A 15 4.67 -19.42 -47.48
C LYS A 15 4.09 -18.10 -46.96
N ARG A 16 3.52 -17.28 -47.82
CA ARG A 16 2.86 -16.03 -47.40
C ARG A 16 1.61 -16.28 -46.56
N LEU A 17 0.82 -17.28 -46.87
CA LEU A 17 -0.35 -17.67 -46.07
C LEU A 17 0.04 -18.16 -44.68
N ILE A 18 1.10 -18.97 -44.55
CA ILE A 18 1.62 -19.48 -43.30
C ILE A 18 2.12 -18.30 -42.42
N VAL A 19 2.88 -17.37 -43.02
CA VAL A 19 3.38 -16.19 -42.30
C VAL A 19 2.22 -15.31 -41.82
N PHE A 20 1.21 -15.09 -42.66
CA PHE A 20 0.03 -14.28 -42.30
C PHE A 20 -0.80 -14.95 -41.20
N SER A 21 -0.98 -16.28 -41.25
CA SER A 21 -1.66 -17.06 -40.22
C SER A 21 -0.93 -17.05 -38.90
N SER A 22 0.43 -17.09 -38.90
CA SER A 22 1.25 -17.02 -37.70
C SER A 22 1.17 -15.63 -37.06
N PHE A 23 1.18 -14.54 -37.85
CA PHE A 23 1.00 -13.18 -37.34
C PHE A 23 -0.41 -12.96 -36.77
N LEU A 24 -1.45 -13.47 -37.40
CA LEU A 24 -2.82 -13.41 -36.90
C LEU A 24 -2.96 -14.17 -35.56
N LEU A 25 -2.34 -15.35 -35.44
CA LEU A 25 -2.35 -16.17 -34.23
C LEU A 25 -1.61 -15.43 -33.08
N LEU A 26 -0.45 -14.87 -33.36
CA LEU A 26 0.31 -14.06 -32.36
C LEU A 26 -0.46 -12.81 -31.95
N PHE A 27 -1.17 -12.15 -32.88
CA PHE A 27 -2.01 -11.00 -32.57
C PHE A 27 -3.21 -11.41 -31.70
N LEU A 28 -3.84 -12.55 -31.99
CA LEU A 28 -4.96 -13.07 -31.18
C LEU A 28 -4.48 -13.49 -29.78
N ILE A 29 -3.33 -14.16 -29.68
CA ILE A 29 -2.73 -14.51 -28.37
C ILE A 29 -2.39 -13.25 -27.59
N GLY A 30 -1.75 -12.27 -28.22
CA GLY A 30 -1.47 -10.96 -27.61
C GLY A 30 -2.75 -10.26 -27.15
N PHE A 31 -3.79 -10.23 -27.96
CA PHE A 31 -5.08 -9.63 -27.62
C PHE A 31 -5.76 -10.34 -26.44
N PHE A 32 -5.71 -11.68 -26.37
CA PHE A 32 -6.23 -12.43 -25.22
C PHE A 32 -5.40 -12.22 -23.96
N VAL A 33 -4.08 -12.22 -24.04
CA VAL A 33 -3.19 -11.96 -22.89
C VAL A 33 -3.36 -10.53 -22.37
N PHE A 34 -3.49 -9.53 -23.24
CA PHE A 34 -3.77 -8.15 -22.82
C PHE A 34 -5.17 -7.98 -22.24
N ARG A 35 -6.15 -8.74 -22.69
CA ARG A 35 -7.53 -8.66 -22.17
C ARG A 35 -7.69 -9.28 -20.77
N GLU A 36 -6.85 -10.23 -20.40
CA GLU A 36 -6.85 -10.79 -19.04
C GLU A 36 -6.16 -9.87 -18.01
N GLN A 37 -5.35 -8.90 -18.44
CA GLN A 37 -4.72 -7.94 -17.52
C GLN A 37 -5.66 -6.83 -17.03
N ASP A 38 -6.80 -6.60 -17.66
CA ASP A 38 -7.79 -5.62 -17.20
C ASP A 38 -8.70 -6.12 -16.06
N SER A 39 -8.57 -7.36 -15.64
CA SER A 39 -9.16 -7.87 -14.39
C SER A 39 -8.25 -7.60 -13.18
N VAL A 40 -7.68 -6.40 -13.06
CA VAL A 40 -7.24 -5.86 -11.77
C VAL A 40 -8.48 -5.86 -10.89
N GLY A 41 -8.47 -6.75 -9.89
CA GLY A 41 -9.62 -7.15 -9.11
C GLY A 41 -10.55 -5.99 -8.81
N GLN A 42 -11.81 -6.15 -9.17
CA GLN A 42 -12.87 -5.29 -8.73
C GLN A 42 -12.82 -5.35 -7.21
N GLU A 43 -12.17 -4.35 -6.58
CA GLU A 43 -12.06 -4.28 -5.12
C GLU A 43 -13.48 -4.35 -4.57
N SER A 44 -13.78 -5.45 -3.90
CA SER A 44 -15.09 -5.66 -3.31
C SER A 44 -15.32 -4.59 -2.25
N ILE A 45 -16.47 -3.92 -2.33
CA ILE A 45 -16.84 -2.91 -1.32
C ILE A 45 -16.82 -3.60 0.05
N PRO A 46 -16.06 -3.08 1.02
CA PRO A 46 -15.94 -3.70 2.33
C PRO A 46 -17.31 -3.79 3.04
N VAL A 47 -17.53 -4.84 3.79
CA VAL A 47 -18.79 -5.03 4.55
C VAL A 47 -19.03 -3.84 5.48
N THR A 48 -17.99 -3.37 6.17
CA THR A 48 -18.01 -2.15 6.98
C THR A 48 -17.04 -1.13 6.39
N VAL A 49 -17.53 0.05 6.05
CA VAL A 49 -16.71 1.15 5.54
C VAL A 49 -16.17 1.95 6.71
N ASP A 50 -14.83 2.03 6.83
CA ASP A 50 -14.14 2.87 7.79
C ASP A 50 -13.78 4.22 7.16
N PHE A 51 -14.01 5.32 7.90
CA PHE A 51 -13.76 6.65 7.39
C PHE A 51 -12.29 6.88 7.03
N ASN A 52 -11.35 6.52 7.92
CA ASN A 52 -9.93 6.81 7.70
C ASN A 52 -9.29 5.99 6.58
N TYR A 53 -9.74 4.73 6.40
CA TYR A 53 -9.15 3.81 5.44
C TYR A 53 -9.82 3.84 4.06
N HIS A 54 -11.13 4.10 4.01
CA HIS A 54 -11.88 3.98 2.76
C HIS A 54 -12.39 5.32 2.24
N VAL A 55 -12.89 6.23 3.11
CA VAL A 55 -13.55 7.45 2.69
C VAL A 55 -12.59 8.64 2.65
N ARG A 56 -11.82 8.85 3.71
CA ARG A 56 -10.89 9.98 3.79
C ARG A 56 -9.89 10.06 2.63
N PRO A 57 -9.28 8.95 2.13
CA PRO A 57 -8.43 9.00 0.94
C PRO A 57 -9.17 9.55 -0.29
N ILE A 58 -10.41 9.11 -0.51
CA ILE A 58 -11.24 9.59 -1.64
C ILE A 58 -11.51 11.09 -1.50
N LEU A 59 -11.99 11.52 -0.34
CA LEU A 59 -12.28 12.94 -0.09
C LEU A 59 -11.03 13.80 -0.21
N SER A 60 -9.90 13.33 0.32
CA SER A 60 -8.61 14.04 0.27
C SER A 60 -8.12 14.26 -1.16
N ASP A 61 -8.21 13.23 -1.99
CA ASP A 61 -7.69 13.26 -3.36
C ASP A 61 -8.65 13.97 -4.33
N ARG A 62 -9.96 13.82 -4.15
CA ARG A 62 -10.98 14.30 -5.08
C ARG A 62 -11.65 15.60 -4.68
N CYS A 63 -11.75 15.90 -3.36
CA CYS A 63 -12.62 16.96 -2.85
C CYS A 63 -11.88 18.06 -2.07
N PHE A 64 -10.85 17.74 -1.26
CA PHE A 64 -10.23 18.69 -0.33
C PHE A 64 -9.49 19.85 -1.00
N LYS A 65 -9.16 19.74 -2.29
CA LYS A 65 -8.58 20.87 -3.02
C LYS A 65 -9.52 22.10 -3.02
N CYS A 66 -10.84 21.85 -3.12
CA CYS A 66 -11.87 22.90 -3.17
C CYS A 66 -12.75 22.93 -1.91
N HIS A 67 -12.87 21.82 -1.17
CA HIS A 67 -13.71 21.67 0.01
C HIS A 67 -12.92 21.19 1.24
N GLY A 68 -11.71 21.68 1.40
CA GLY A 68 -10.79 21.28 2.45
C GLY A 68 -10.33 22.43 3.36
N PRO A 69 -9.18 22.27 4.05
CA PRO A 69 -8.70 23.20 5.05
C PRO A 69 -8.25 24.56 4.50
N ASP A 70 -7.80 24.64 3.23
CA ASP A 70 -7.31 25.88 2.63
C ASP A 70 -8.44 26.89 2.40
N ALA A 71 -8.54 27.88 3.25
CA ALA A 71 -9.60 28.91 3.19
C ALA A 71 -9.55 29.74 1.90
N ASN A 72 -8.37 29.90 1.27
CA ASN A 72 -8.22 30.71 0.06
C ASN A 72 -8.71 29.99 -1.22
N LYS A 73 -8.78 28.65 -1.16
CA LYS A 73 -9.24 27.82 -2.28
C LYS A 73 -10.62 27.22 -2.07
N ARG A 74 -11.23 27.54 -0.92
CA ARG A 74 -12.51 26.93 -0.52
C ARG A 74 -13.66 27.47 -1.33
N GLU A 75 -14.32 26.58 -2.06
CA GLU A 75 -15.51 26.87 -2.83
C GLU A 75 -16.78 26.69 -2.00
N ALA A 76 -17.81 27.50 -2.27
CA ALA A 76 -19.10 27.51 -1.57
C ALA A 76 -19.04 27.60 -0.03
N GLY A 77 -17.86 27.88 0.54
CA GLY A 77 -17.63 27.84 1.99
C GLY A 77 -17.75 26.45 2.61
N LEU A 78 -17.82 25.39 1.83
CA LEU A 78 -18.03 24.02 2.25
C LEU A 78 -16.72 23.38 2.74
N ARG A 79 -16.80 22.64 3.85
CA ARG A 79 -15.69 21.85 4.41
C ARG A 79 -16.08 20.38 4.53
N LEU A 80 -15.38 19.52 3.79
CA LEU A 80 -15.52 18.08 3.88
C LEU A 80 -14.39 17.43 4.70
N ASP A 81 -13.46 18.22 5.19
CA ASP A 81 -12.33 17.75 6.01
C ASP A 81 -12.64 17.74 7.52
N THR A 82 -13.80 18.27 7.90
CA THR A 82 -14.30 18.29 9.28
C THR A 82 -15.71 17.70 9.35
N GLU A 83 -16.03 17.04 10.47
CA GLU A 83 -17.36 16.47 10.72
C GLU A 83 -18.44 17.56 10.68
N GLU A 84 -18.22 18.67 11.40
CA GLU A 84 -19.15 19.79 11.44
C GLU A 84 -19.49 20.33 10.04
N GLY A 85 -18.47 20.53 9.19
CA GLY A 85 -18.66 21.03 7.83
C GLY A 85 -19.31 20.02 6.90
N ALA A 86 -19.04 18.73 7.09
CA ALA A 86 -19.61 17.66 6.28
C ALA A 86 -21.09 17.41 6.56
N PHE A 87 -21.57 17.71 7.78
CA PHE A 87 -22.99 17.61 8.15
C PHE A 87 -23.72 18.96 8.14
N ALA A 88 -23.04 20.02 7.75
CA ALA A 88 -23.65 21.36 7.68
C ALA A 88 -24.77 21.43 6.62
N ALA A 89 -25.69 22.36 6.81
CA ALA A 89 -26.63 22.77 5.79
C ALA A 89 -25.91 23.54 4.67
N LEU A 90 -26.38 23.45 3.45
CA LEU A 90 -25.87 24.25 2.34
C LEU A 90 -26.20 25.73 2.57
N LYS A 91 -25.26 26.63 2.19
CA LYS A 91 -25.49 28.10 2.34
C LYS A 91 -26.66 28.60 1.52
N ASP A 92 -26.79 28.06 0.30
CA ASP A 92 -27.78 28.52 -0.68
C ASP A 92 -29.16 27.85 -0.48
N ASP A 93 -29.18 26.70 0.22
CA ASP A 93 -30.41 26.02 0.63
C ASP A 93 -30.27 25.41 2.03
N PRO A 94 -30.67 26.13 3.09
CA PRO A 94 -30.57 25.66 4.47
C PRO A 94 -31.41 24.42 4.79
N LYS A 95 -32.30 23.99 3.90
CA LYS A 95 -33.09 22.76 4.05
C LYS A 95 -32.33 21.51 3.59
N GLN A 96 -31.31 21.72 2.76
CA GLN A 96 -30.49 20.64 2.21
C GLN A 96 -29.16 20.54 2.99
N HIS A 97 -28.83 19.35 3.44
CA HIS A 97 -27.57 19.07 4.13
C HIS A 97 -26.58 18.42 3.20
N VAL A 98 -25.31 18.69 3.43
CA VAL A 98 -24.20 18.07 2.66
C VAL A 98 -24.23 16.56 2.81
N ILE A 99 -24.35 16.07 4.04
CA ILE A 99 -24.54 14.65 4.37
C ILE A 99 -25.74 14.54 5.32
N VAL A 100 -26.64 13.63 5.01
CA VAL A 100 -27.71 13.17 5.91
C VAL A 100 -27.36 11.75 6.34
N ALA A 101 -27.10 11.56 7.62
CA ALA A 101 -26.71 10.26 8.17
C ALA A 101 -27.76 9.19 7.87
N GLY A 102 -27.33 8.09 7.26
CA GLY A 102 -28.20 6.96 6.88
C GLY A 102 -28.97 7.16 5.56
N ASP A 103 -28.98 8.37 4.99
CA ASP A 103 -29.72 8.65 3.75
C ASP A 103 -28.85 9.29 2.66
N PRO A 104 -28.26 8.48 1.76
CA PRO A 104 -27.49 9.00 0.63
C PRO A 104 -28.34 9.85 -0.32
N LEU A 105 -29.61 9.49 -0.54
CA LEU A 105 -30.46 10.20 -1.50
C LEU A 105 -30.83 11.62 -1.03
N ALA A 106 -30.94 11.82 0.29
CA ALA A 106 -31.13 13.15 0.87
C ALA A 106 -29.81 13.92 1.04
N SER A 107 -28.64 13.29 0.80
CA SER A 107 -27.32 13.90 0.96
C SER A 107 -26.90 14.64 -0.30
N ALA A 108 -26.64 15.95 -0.24
CA ALA A 108 -26.19 16.75 -1.37
C ALA A 108 -24.86 16.23 -1.95
N LEU A 109 -23.95 15.75 -1.10
CA LEU A 109 -22.71 15.12 -1.54
C LEU A 109 -22.97 13.97 -2.51
N TYR A 110 -23.87 13.04 -2.15
CA TYR A 110 -24.16 11.87 -2.99
C TYR A 110 -24.89 12.29 -4.29
N GLN A 111 -25.85 13.21 -4.20
CA GLN A 111 -26.55 13.74 -5.39
C GLN A 111 -25.54 14.36 -6.37
N ARG A 112 -24.59 15.18 -5.90
CA ARG A 112 -23.57 15.83 -6.73
C ARG A 112 -22.58 14.86 -7.37
N ILE A 113 -22.09 13.85 -6.65
CA ILE A 113 -21.13 12.89 -7.21
C ILE A 113 -21.78 11.89 -8.17
N THR A 114 -23.11 11.78 -8.19
CA THR A 114 -23.87 10.91 -9.09
C THR A 114 -24.62 11.68 -10.18
N SER A 115 -24.56 13.02 -10.17
CA SER A 115 -25.20 13.84 -11.20
C SER A 115 -24.61 13.59 -12.58
N THR A 116 -25.47 13.59 -13.59
CA THR A 116 -25.09 13.56 -15.01
C THR A 116 -25.05 14.97 -15.63
N ASP A 117 -25.55 15.98 -14.91
CA ASP A 117 -25.48 17.37 -15.33
C ASP A 117 -24.06 17.92 -15.09
N THR A 118 -23.43 18.40 -16.15
CA THR A 118 -22.07 18.96 -16.10
C THR A 118 -21.97 20.25 -15.26
N ALA A 119 -23.08 20.94 -15.03
CA ALA A 119 -23.15 22.11 -14.16
C ALA A 119 -23.22 21.75 -12.67
N GLU A 120 -23.64 20.52 -12.35
CA GLU A 120 -23.89 20.09 -10.98
C GLU A 120 -22.93 19.01 -10.50
N VAL A 121 -22.38 18.20 -11.41
CA VAL A 121 -21.52 17.07 -11.05
C VAL A 121 -20.27 17.50 -10.28
N MET A 122 -19.92 16.75 -9.25
CA MET A 122 -18.70 16.95 -8.47
C MET A 122 -17.83 15.69 -8.52
N PRO A 123 -16.50 15.82 -8.71
CA PRO A 123 -15.77 17.07 -9.03
C PRO A 123 -16.17 17.67 -10.39
N PRO A 124 -16.10 19.01 -10.55
CA PRO A 124 -16.48 19.65 -11.82
C PRO A 124 -15.53 19.24 -12.95
N PRO A 125 -15.99 19.11 -14.20
CA PRO A 125 -15.15 18.70 -15.34
C PRO A 125 -13.88 19.53 -15.52
N SER A 126 -13.94 20.82 -15.17
CA SER A 126 -12.79 21.75 -15.22
C SER A 126 -11.63 21.32 -14.30
N SER A 127 -11.91 20.56 -13.23
CA SER A 127 -10.88 20.05 -12.30
C SER A 127 -10.04 18.93 -12.90
N LYS A 128 -10.51 18.25 -13.95
CA LYS A 128 -9.95 17.01 -14.54
C LYS A 128 -9.89 15.83 -13.54
N LEU A 129 -10.66 15.90 -12.47
CA LEU A 129 -10.83 14.82 -11.50
C LEU A 129 -12.17 14.12 -11.74
N SER A 130 -12.23 12.83 -11.44
CA SER A 130 -13.45 12.03 -11.50
C SER A 130 -13.44 10.99 -10.41
N LEU A 131 -14.62 10.49 -10.01
CA LEU A 131 -14.75 9.35 -9.13
C LEU A 131 -15.05 8.08 -9.94
N SER A 132 -14.44 6.98 -9.56
CA SER A 132 -14.81 5.65 -10.05
C SER A 132 -16.15 5.20 -9.43
N GLN A 133 -16.79 4.22 -10.07
CA GLN A 133 -18.03 3.65 -9.54
C GLN A 133 -17.81 3.00 -8.15
N ASN A 134 -16.61 2.45 -7.90
CA ASN A 134 -16.25 1.90 -6.61
C ASN A 134 -16.12 2.99 -5.53
N GLU A 135 -15.46 4.13 -5.83
CA GLU A 135 -15.36 5.26 -4.91
C GLU A 135 -16.75 5.83 -4.57
N ILE A 136 -17.64 5.96 -5.55
CA ILE A 136 -19.03 6.40 -5.36
C ILE A 136 -19.79 5.40 -4.45
N ALA A 137 -19.63 4.09 -4.70
CA ALA A 137 -20.27 3.06 -3.91
C ALA A 137 -19.75 2.99 -2.47
N ILE A 138 -18.45 3.26 -2.23
CA ILE A 138 -17.87 3.38 -0.90
C ILE A 138 -18.47 4.57 -0.15
N ILE A 139 -18.54 5.75 -0.78
CA ILE A 139 -19.16 6.94 -0.17
C ILE A 139 -20.62 6.69 0.14
N LYS A 140 -21.38 6.10 -0.80
CA LYS A 140 -22.78 5.72 -0.58
C LYS A 140 -22.92 4.85 0.65
N LYS A 141 -22.16 3.76 0.71
CA LYS A 141 -22.24 2.80 1.81
C LYS A 141 -21.83 3.42 3.14
N TRP A 142 -20.84 4.31 3.15
CA TRP A 142 -20.46 5.05 4.34
C TRP A 142 -21.62 5.92 4.88
N ILE A 143 -22.30 6.65 4.00
CA ILE A 143 -23.48 7.46 4.38
C ILE A 143 -24.59 6.55 4.90
N GLU A 144 -24.90 5.42 4.23
CA GLU A 144 -25.89 4.43 4.66
C GLU A 144 -25.59 3.87 6.08
N GLN A 145 -24.31 3.75 6.44
CA GLN A 145 -23.85 3.32 7.76
C GLN A 145 -23.86 4.43 8.81
N GLY A 146 -24.39 5.60 8.49
CA GLY A 146 -24.51 6.73 9.41
C GLY A 146 -23.47 7.85 9.18
N GLY A 147 -22.53 7.66 8.23
CA GLY A 147 -21.55 8.71 7.91
C GLY A 147 -20.54 9.00 9.03
N GLU A 148 -20.21 8.01 9.86
CA GLU A 148 -19.33 8.20 11.03
C GLU A 148 -18.00 8.86 10.62
N TYR A 149 -17.75 10.06 11.13
CA TYR A 149 -16.49 10.77 10.98
C TYR A 149 -15.50 10.34 12.07
N LYS A 150 -14.22 10.17 11.69
CA LYS A 150 -13.17 9.81 12.65
C LYS A 150 -12.04 10.83 12.62
N ARG A 151 -11.44 11.10 13.76
CA ARG A 151 -10.16 11.82 13.83
C ARG A 151 -9.13 11.10 12.97
N HIS A 152 -8.13 11.83 12.50
CA HIS A 152 -7.03 11.19 11.78
C HIS A 152 -6.47 10.01 12.59
N TRP A 153 -6.24 8.88 11.91
CA TRP A 153 -5.88 7.62 12.55
C TRP A 153 -4.69 7.72 13.53
N SER A 154 -3.70 8.61 13.25
CA SER A 154 -2.53 8.81 14.11
C SER A 154 -2.87 9.43 15.48
N PHE A 155 -4.06 10.02 15.65
CA PHE A 155 -4.55 10.59 16.91
C PHE A 155 -5.58 9.71 17.62
N ILE A 156 -5.88 8.54 17.07
CA ILE A 156 -6.76 7.56 17.70
C ILE A 156 -5.89 6.58 18.50
N PRO A 157 -6.08 6.50 19.83
CA PRO A 157 -5.34 5.52 20.60
C PRO A 157 -5.54 4.10 20.05
N PRO A 158 -4.46 3.33 19.86
CA PRO A 158 -4.59 1.97 19.35
C PRO A 158 -5.34 1.09 20.36
N THR A 159 -6.32 0.36 19.87
CA THR A 159 -7.04 -0.66 20.65
C THR A 159 -6.49 -2.04 20.32
N ARG A 160 -6.42 -2.92 21.33
CA ARG A 160 -5.95 -4.30 21.11
C ARG A 160 -7.05 -5.11 20.40
N PRO A 161 -6.84 -5.53 19.15
CA PRO A 161 -7.84 -6.31 18.44
C PRO A 161 -7.95 -7.74 18.99
N THR A 162 -9.09 -8.38 18.79
CA THR A 162 -9.24 -9.81 19.08
C THR A 162 -8.40 -10.63 18.12
N VAL A 163 -7.51 -11.48 18.67
CA VAL A 163 -6.66 -12.36 17.85
C VAL A 163 -7.53 -13.41 17.15
N PRO A 164 -7.51 -13.49 15.80
CA PRO A 164 -8.32 -14.46 15.09
C PRO A 164 -7.83 -15.89 15.35
N LYS A 165 -8.78 -16.82 15.38
CA LYS A 165 -8.46 -18.25 15.47
C LYS A 165 -8.10 -18.76 14.07
N VAL A 166 -6.94 -19.41 13.95
CA VAL A 166 -6.49 -20.04 12.71
C VAL A 166 -6.31 -21.54 12.92
N ASP A 167 -6.22 -22.28 11.81
CA ASP A 167 -5.98 -23.73 11.85
C ASP A 167 -4.63 -24.03 12.49
N LYS A 168 -4.60 -25.02 13.40
CA LYS A 168 -3.37 -25.46 14.10
C LYS A 168 -2.32 -25.99 13.12
N SER A 169 -2.72 -26.51 11.96
CA SER A 169 -1.82 -26.98 10.91
C SER A 169 -0.92 -25.88 10.35
N LEU A 170 -1.33 -24.61 10.43
CA LEU A 170 -0.58 -23.45 9.94
C LEU A 170 0.61 -23.07 10.83
N ARG A 171 0.74 -23.68 12.02
CA ARG A 171 1.89 -23.50 12.94
C ARG A 171 2.14 -22.03 13.32
N ALA A 172 1.07 -21.27 13.59
CA ALA A 172 1.19 -19.92 14.09
C ALA A 172 2.04 -19.90 15.38
N LYS A 173 3.09 -19.12 15.43
CA LYS A 173 4.01 -18.99 16.56
C LYS A 173 3.64 -17.85 17.50
N ASN A 174 2.98 -16.82 16.95
CA ASN A 174 2.61 -15.62 17.69
C ASN A 174 1.30 -15.01 17.14
N PRO A 175 0.70 -14.02 17.83
CA PRO A 175 -0.54 -13.38 17.36
C PRO A 175 -0.45 -12.74 15.97
N ILE A 176 0.72 -12.28 15.54
CA ILE A 176 0.89 -11.69 14.20
C ILE A 176 0.63 -12.74 13.13
N ASP A 177 1.13 -13.96 13.31
CA ASP A 177 0.88 -15.07 12.41
C ASP A 177 -0.63 -15.34 12.27
N ASN A 178 -1.38 -15.25 13.38
CA ASN A 178 -2.83 -15.46 13.35
C ASN A 178 -3.53 -14.44 12.44
N PHE A 179 -3.15 -13.16 12.52
CA PHE A 179 -3.71 -12.12 11.63
C PHE A 179 -3.31 -12.34 10.17
N VAL A 180 -2.03 -12.64 9.93
CA VAL A 180 -1.52 -12.90 8.57
C VAL A 180 -2.22 -14.12 7.95
N PHE A 181 -2.29 -15.23 8.66
CA PHE A 181 -2.91 -16.46 8.16
C PHE A 181 -4.43 -16.34 7.98
N ALA A 182 -5.10 -15.59 8.85
CA ALA A 182 -6.51 -15.29 8.68
C ALA A 182 -6.74 -14.50 7.38
N LYS A 183 -5.91 -13.48 7.11
CA LYS A 183 -6.00 -12.69 5.87
C LYS A 183 -5.65 -13.50 4.64
N MET A 184 -4.61 -14.33 4.70
CA MET A 184 -4.25 -15.24 3.59
C MET A 184 -5.41 -16.18 3.25
N LYS A 185 -6.08 -16.77 4.26
CA LYS A 185 -7.25 -17.63 4.06
C LYS A 185 -8.40 -16.90 3.38
N GLU A 186 -8.65 -15.65 3.79
CA GLU A 186 -9.71 -14.81 3.20
C GLU A 186 -9.53 -14.61 1.69
N VAL A 187 -8.28 -14.48 1.24
CA VAL A 187 -7.93 -14.30 -0.19
C VAL A 187 -7.51 -15.59 -0.89
N GLY A 188 -7.73 -16.75 -0.28
CA GLY A 188 -7.45 -18.06 -0.87
C GLY A 188 -5.96 -18.43 -0.96
N LEU A 189 -5.09 -17.78 -0.17
CA LEU A 189 -3.67 -18.09 -0.12
C LEU A 189 -3.32 -19.02 1.04
N THR A 190 -2.24 -19.78 0.85
CA THR A 190 -1.65 -20.62 1.90
C THR A 190 -0.20 -20.20 2.15
N PRO A 191 0.30 -20.30 3.42
CA PRO A 191 1.69 -20.03 3.71
C PRO A 191 2.62 -21.02 3.00
N ASN A 192 3.75 -20.51 2.53
CA ASN A 192 4.83 -21.37 2.05
C ASN A 192 5.45 -22.18 3.19
N SER A 193 6.17 -23.25 2.84
CA SER A 193 7.03 -23.94 3.79
C SER A 193 8.09 -22.99 4.36
N PRO A 194 8.56 -23.24 5.61
CA PRO A 194 9.68 -22.50 6.16
C PRO A 194 10.89 -22.52 5.23
N ALA A 195 11.64 -21.42 5.20
CA ALA A 195 12.88 -21.35 4.46
C ALA A 195 13.93 -22.32 5.02
N ASP A 196 14.87 -22.73 4.18
CA ASP A 196 16.05 -23.50 4.59
C ASP A 196 16.93 -22.70 5.57
N LYS A 197 17.84 -23.40 6.28
CA LYS A 197 18.71 -22.79 7.28
C LYS A 197 19.61 -21.69 6.71
N GLU A 198 20.15 -21.88 5.50
CA GLU A 198 21.02 -20.90 4.83
C GLU A 198 20.25 -19.61 4.55
N SER A 199 19.06 -19.72 3.99
CA SER A 199 18.19 -18.59 3.71
C SER A 199 17.76 -17.86 4.98
N LEU A 200 17.42 -18.59 6.05
CA LEU A 200 17.08 -18.01 7.34
C LEU A 200 18.25 -17.24 7.94
N LEU A 201 19.45 -17.85 7.95
CA LEU A 201 20.64 -17.20 8.47
C LEU A 201 20.98 -15.91 7.72
N LYS A 202 20.99 -15.98 6.38
CA LYS A 202 21.23 -14.79 5.54
C LYS A 202 20.27 -13.68 5.85
N ARG A 203 18.96 -14.00 5.92
CA ARG A 203 17.91 -12.98 6.17
C ARG A 203 18.09 -12.34 7.54
N VAL A 204 18.26 -13.13 8.60
CA VAL A 204 18.38 -12.57 9.95
C VAL A 204 19.63 -11.73 10.13
N CYS A 205 20.76 -12.12 9.53
CA CYS A 205 21.98 -11.32 9.55
C CYS A 205 21.78 -9.98 8.84
N MET A 206 21.20 -9.99 7.65
CA MET A 206 20.93 -8.76 6.88
C MET A 206 19.89 -7.86 7.58
N ASP A 207 18.89 -8.42 8.23
CA ASP A 207 17.86 -7.65 8.92
C ASP A 207 18.39 -7.00 10.20
N ILE A 208 19.16 -7.74 11.00
CA ILE A 208 19.63 -7.27 12.32
C ILE A 208 20.90 -6.41 12.21
N THR A 209 21.86 -6.83 11.37
CA THR A 209 23.17 -6.15 11.29
C THR A 209 23.46 -5.48 9.95
N GLY A 210 22.68 -5.76 8.92
CA GLY A 210 22.95 -5.30 7.56
C GLY A 210 24.14 -6.00 6.89
N LEU A 211 24.71 -7.00 7.51
CA LEU A 211 25.91 -7.73 7.05
C LEU A 211 25.57 -9.18 6.72
N PRO A 212 26.29 -9.83 5.79
CA PRO A 212 26.18 -11.26 5.56
C PRO A 212 26.76 -12.03 6.76
N PRO A 213 26.33 -13.29 6.99
CA PRO A 213 26.91 -14.14 8.03
C PRO A 213 28.38 -14.47 7.70
N SER A 214 29.23 -14.59 8.74
CA SER A 214 30.58 -15.11 8.57
C SER A 214 30.55 -16.62 8.24
N ILE A 215 31.64 -17.15 7.70
CA ILE A 215 31.75 -18.57 7.38
C ILE A 215 31.62 -19.42 8.65
N GLU A 216 32.27 -19.01 9.74
CA GLU A 216 32.22 -19.69 11.04
C GLU A 216 30.79 -19.69 11.60
N MET A 217 30.04 -18.60 11.45
CA MET A 217 28.64 -18.53 11.87
C MET A 217 27.77 -19.48 11.04
N GLN A 218 28.01 -19.56 9.72
CA GLN A 218 27.29 -20.47 8.82
C GLN A 218 27.55 -21.93 9.26
N GLU A 219 28.81 -22.34 9.39
CA GLU A 219 29.15 -23.70 9.75
C GLU A 219 28.54 -24.09 11.11
N ARG A 220 28.63 -23.23 12.11
CA ARG A 220 28.07 -23.43 13.42
C ARG A 220 26.55 -23.58 13.39
N PHE A 221 25.83 -22.68 12.70
CA PHE A 221 24.38 -22.70 12.62
C PHE A 221 23.85 -23.91 11.84
N LEU A 222 24.49 -24.24 10.70
CA LEU A 222 24.08 -25.39 9.89
C LEU A 222 24.22 -26.72 10.63
N ASN A 223 25.23 -26.84 11.46
CA ASN A 223 25.50 -28.04 12.28
C ASN A 223 24.74 -28.05 13.62
N ASP A 224 24.15 -26.93 14.07
CA ASP A 224 23.36 -26.90 15.30
C ASP A 224 21.94 -27.44 15.04
N ASN A 225 21.65 -28.61 15.60
CA ASN A 225 20.35 -29.28 15.52
C ASN A 225 19.49 -29.06 16.77
N SER A 226 19.86 -28.15 17.65
CA SER A 226 19.06 -27.81 18.81
C SER A 226 17.79 -27.06 18.42
N SER A 227 16.72 -27.19 19.19
CA SER A 227 15.41 -26.54 18.92
C SER A 227 15.48 -25.02 18.99
N ASN A 228 16.50 -24.44 19.62
CA ASN A 228 16.74 -23.01 19.78
C ASN A 228 17.95 -22.50 18.99
N ALA A 229 18.39 -23.24 17.95
CA ALA A 229 19.54 -22.86 17.14
C ALA A 229 19.35 -21.46 16.50
N TYR A 230 18.15 -21.15 16.02
CA TYR A 230 17.84 -19.87 15.40
C TYR A 230 17.84 -18.73 16.42
N GLU A 231 17.24 -18.93 17.58
CA GLU A 231 17.20 -17.95 18.67
C GLU A 231 18.60 -17.59 19.16
N LYS A 232 19.52 -18.55 19.25
CA LYS A 232 20.93 -18.30 19.60
C LYS A 232 21.61 -17.34 18.61
N ILE A 233 21.35 -17.49 17.30
CA ILE A 233 21.88 -16.60 16.29
C ILE A 233 21.26 -15.21 16.44
N VAL A 234 19.95 -15.12 16.66
CA VAL A 234 19.26 -13.83 16.90
C VAL A 234 19.90 -13.11 18.09
N ASP A 235 20.08 -13.79 19.22
CA ASP A 235 20.68 -13.20 20.42
C ASP A 235 22.12 -12.74 20.18
N GLU A 236 22.93 -13.52 19.45
CA GLU A 236 24.29 -13.15 19.09
C GLU A 236 24.31 -11.88 18.23
N LEU A 237 23.43 -11.78 17.21
CA LEU A 237 23.35 -10.64 16.32
C LEU A 237 22.85 -9.37 17.04
N LEU A 238 21.86 -9.50 17.94
CA LEU A 238 21.36 -8.39 18.75
C LEU A 238 22.41 -7.85 19.73
N ASN A 239 23.34 -8.71 20.20
CA ASN A 239 24.47 -8.30 21.03
C ASN A 239 25.68 -7.79 20.23
N SER A 240 25.64 -7.85 18.91
CA SER A 240 26.69 -7.31 18.05
C SER A 240 26.67 -5.77 18.01
N ARG A 241 27.86 -5.15 17.96
CA ARG A 241 27.97 -3.71 17.73
C ARG A 241 27.29 -3.26 16.43
N HIS A 242 27.23 -4.13 15.43
CA HIS A 242 26.63 -3.84 14.13
C HIS A 242 25.12 -3.70 14.17
N TYR A 243 24.46 -4.17 15.22
CA TYR A 243 23.05 -3.93 15.46
C TYR A 243 22.75 -2.42 15.57
N GLY A 244 23.50 -1.71 16.43
CA GLY A 244 23.34 -0.25 16.57
C GLY A 244 23.68 0.51 15.29
N GLU A 245 24.72 0.08 14.57
CA GLU A 245 25.08 0.67 13.27
C GLU A 245 23.91 0.54 12.28
N LYS A 246 23.29 -0.63 12.17
CA LYS A 246 22.13 -0.88 11.30
C LYS A 246 20.91 -0.07 11.70
N MET A 247 20.58 -0.06 13.00
CA MET A 247 19.39 0.66 13.49
C MET A 247 19.54 2.18 13.36
N ALA A 248 20.75 2.70 13.56
CA ALA A 248 21.05 4.12 13.44
C ALA A 248 20.81 4.69 12.02
N ILE A 249 20.92 3.89 10.95
CA ILE A 249 20.74 4.35 9.58
C ILE A 249 19.37 5.02 9.41
N SER A 250 18.29 4.29 9.74
CA SER A 250 16.92 4.81 9.59
C SER A 250 16.65 6.02 10.48
N TRP A 251 17.25 6.06 11.67
CA TRP A 251 17.13 7.20 12.57
C TRP A 251 17.84 8.44 12.03
N MET A 252 19.04 8.25 11.46
CA MET A 252 19.80 9.33 10.85
C MET A 252 19.10 9.90 9.62
N ASP A 253 18.43 9.06 8.82
CA ASP A 253 17.63 9.50 7.67
C ASP A 253 16.47 10.40 8.09
N VAL A 254 15.73 10.02 9.14
CA VAL A 254 14.66 10.84 9.70
C VAL A 254 15.18 12.17 10.25
N ALA A 255 16.36 12.13 10.92
CA ALA A 255 17.01 13.31 11.49
C ALA A 255 17.72 14.18 10.44
N ARG A 256 17.72 13.78 9.15
CA ARG A 256 18.44 14.47 8.07
C ARG A 256 19.92 14.63 8.35
N TYR A 257 20.56 13.58 8.88
CA TYR A 257 21.98 13.57 9.19
C TYR A 257 22.84 13.64 7.92
N ALA A 258 23.92 14.43 7.98
CA ALA A 258 24.99 14.39 6.99
C ALA A 258 26.33 14.76 7.67
N ASP A 259 27.45 14.20 7.18
CA ASP A 259 28.81 14.52 7.61
C ASP A 259 29.30 15.86 7.04
N SER A 260 28.61 16.39 6.03
CA SER A 260 28.89 17.66 5.36
C SER A 260 27.62 18.50 5.25
N HIS A 261 27.71 19.70 4.68
CA HIS A 261 26.54 20.53 4.38
C HIS A 261 25.68 19.96 3.24
N GLY A 262 26.27 19.15 2.35
CA GLY A 262 25.57 18.45 1.26
C GLY A 262 25.02 19.36 0.16
N TYR A 263 25.36 20.64 0.16
CA TYR A 263 24.84 21.62 -0.78
C TYR A 263 25.84 22.75 -1.05
N GLN A 264 25.92 23.25 -2.28
CA GLN A 264 26.89 24.27 -2.77
C GLN A 264 28.34 23.91 -2.44
N ASP A 265 28.99 24.65 -1.55
CA ASP A 265 30.41 24.48 -1.20
C ASP A 265 30.69 23.22 -0.36
N ASP A 266 29.69 22.42 -0.05
CA ASP A 266 29.76 21.15 0.66
C ASP A 266 30.84 21.06 1.76
N GLY A 267 30.88 22.07 2.61
CA GLY A 267 31.85 22.17 3.70
C GLY A 267 31.69 21.05 4.72
N TYR A 268 32.81 20.62 5.32
CA TYR A 268 32.81 19.61 6.38
C TYR A 268 32.05 20.09 7.63
N ARG A 269 31.30 19.19 8.26
CA ARG A 269 30.60 19.40 9.53
C ARG A 269 31.05 18.39 10.57
N THR A 270 31.32 18.83 11.78
CA THR A 270 31.67 17.95 12.89
C THR A 270 30.39 17.40 13.54
N MET A 271 29.68 16.52 12.82
CA MET A 271 28.42 15.90 13.30
C MET A 271 28.60 14.42 13.68
N TRP A 272 29.72 13.81 13.34
CA TRP A 272 29.99 12.41 13.61
C TRP A 272 29.87 11.99 15.10
N PRO A 273 30.16 12.86 16.13
CA PRO A 273 29.96 12.45 17.50
C PRO A 273 28.49 12.14 17.84
N TRP A 274 27.54 12.87 17.20
CA TRP A 274 26.13 12.56 17.36
C TRP A 274 25.75 11.23 16.70
N ARG A 275 26.26 10.93 15.52
CA ARG A 275 26.07 9.62 14.88
C ARG A 275 26.57 8.48 15.78
N ASP A 276 27.76 8.61 16.33
CA ASP A 276 28.36 7.58 17.18
C ASP A 276 27.58 7.43 18.50
N TRP A 277 27.03 8.53 19.02
CA TRP A 277 26.15 8.47 20.19
C TRP A 277 24.84 7.73 19.86
N VAL A 278 24.24 7.99 18.68
CA VAL A 278 23.01 7.28 18.25
C VAL A 278 23.28 5.79 18.13
N ILE A 279 24.38 5.38 17.51
CA ILE A 279 24.79 3.96 17.41
C ILE A 279 24.94 3.36 18.81
N HIS A 280 25.61 4.05 19.71
CA HIS A 280 25.77 3.62 21.10
C HIS A 280 24.41 3.48 21.81
N ALA A 281 23.51 4.45 21.63
CA ALA A 281 22.19 4.43 22.26
C ALA A 281 21.35 3.20 21.79
N PHE A 282 21.38 2.86 20.51
CA PHE A 282 20.75 1.64 20.01
C PHE A 282 21.39 0.37 20.59
N ASN A 283 22.72 0.28 20.65
CA ASN A 283 23.41 -0.86 21.23
C ASN A 283 23.14 -1.00 22.74
N LYS A 284 22.80 0.08 23.43
CA LYS A 284 22.41 0.08 24.85
C LYS A 284 20.92 -0.03 25.06
N ASN A 285 20.13 -0.07 23.98
CA ASN A 285 18.68 -0.12 24.01
C ASN A 285 18.09 1.00 24.91
N TYR A 286 18.58 2.24 24.75
CA TYR A 286 18.05 3.40 25.48
C TYR A 286 16.61 3.67 25.06
N SER A 287 15.79 4.12 26.02
CA SER A 287 14.44 4.57 25.76
C SER A 287 14.45 5.86 24.90
N PHE A 288 13.41 6.06 24.09
CA PHE A 288 13.16 7.31 23.37
C PHE A 288 12.58 8.44 24.27
N SER A 289 12.23 8.13 25.51
CA SER A 289 11.69 9.05 26.53
C SER A 289 12.76 9.45 27.55
#